data_1c29ce9bd083dd473e4d41e3bad6dccf
#
_entry.id   1c29ce9bd083dd473e4d41e3bad6dccf
#
_cell.length_a   1.000
_cell.length_b   1.000
_cell.length_c   1.000
_cell.angle_alpha   90.00
_cell.angle_beta   90.00
_cell.angle_gamma   90.00
#
_symmetry.space_group_name_H-M   'P 1'
#
loop_
_entity.id
_entity.type
_entity.pdbx_description
1 polymer ?
#
loop_
_entity_poly.entity_id
_entity_poly.type
_entity_poly.pdbx_seq_one_letter_code
_entity_poly.pdbx_strand_id
1 'polypeptide(L)'
;VPVPDRPTTIIEELVAAARGVVAVVAGDKKAANYFDFSQRGLAGSFIAFLVITVFSAYLPVLTGQADAQIPTSRLLLMAAFLYAVQVGFSALVLRQINRLDGLVPYLVADNWATFFVTAASSIVGIFGPAGDFGLVVAALLVLVIEINIARLIVTLSRWQIAMFLVAQVVGVLIGLMVIGSIFPLPPELLTPPS
;
A
#
# COMPACT_ATOMS: atom_id res chain seq x y z
N VAL A 1 29.66 -4.48 14.31
CA VAL A 1 29.11 -3.44 13.40
C VAL A 1 28.20 -2.59 14.24
N PRO A 2 28.39 -1.24 14.33
CA PRO A 2 27.45 -0.38 15.05
C PRO A 2 26.06 -0.56 14.44
N VAL A 3 25.07 -0.89 15.27
CA VAL A 3 23.66 -0.84 14.88
C VAL A 3 23.38 0.63 14.56
N PRO A 4 22.89 0.98 13.36
CA PRO A 4 22.52 2.37 13.08
C PRO A 4 21.57 2.84 14.18
N ASP A 5 21.81 4.05 14.72
CA ASP A 5 20.96 4.65 15.73
C ASP A 5 19.52 4.58 15.21
N ARG A 6 18.68 3.84 15.95
CA ARG A 6 17.25 3.71 15.57
C ARG A 6 16.62 5.10 15.68
N PRO A 7 15.79 5.47 14.72
CA PRO A 7 15.12 6.77 14.77
C PRO A 7 14.43 6.93 16.12
N THR A 8 14.77 7.98 16.84
CA THR A 8 14.23 8.26 18.18
C THR A 8 12.96 9.11 18.11
N THR A 9 12.78 9.82 16.99
CA THR A 9 11.64 10.70 16.74
C THR A 9 10.82 10.23 15.53
N ILE A 10 9.53 10.60 15.50
CA ILE A 10 8.64 10.32 14.35
C ILE A 10 9.18 10.95 13.05
N ILE A 11 9.79 12.12 13.15
CA ILE A 11 10.36 12.82 11.97
C ILE A 11 11.56 12.07 11.41
N GLU A 12 12.44 11.57 12.27
CA GLU A 12 13.58 10.75 11.83
C GLU A 12 13.11 9.45 11.19
N GLU A 13 12.09 8.83 11.73
CA GLU A 13 11.47 7.62 11.15
C GLU A 13 10.86 7.91 9.77
N LEU A 14 10.11 9.01 9.64
CA LEU A 14 9.53 9.44 8.37
C LEU A 14 10.62 9.70 7.31
N VAL A 15 11.70 10.39 7.67
CA VAL A 15 12.82 10.67 6.75
C VAL A 15 13.56 9.39 6.37
N ALA A 16 13.79 8.50 7.33
CA ALA A 16 14.39 7.20 7.06
C ALA A 16 13.52 6.36 6.12
N ALA A 17 12.22 6.27 6.40
CA ALA A 17 11.27 5.56 5.56
C ALA A 17 11.18 6.14 4.14
N ALA A 18 11.22 7.48 3.98
CA ALA A 18 11.27 8.12 2.66
C ALA A 18 12.49 7.66 1.85
N ARG A 19 13.66 7.65 2.49
CA ARG A 19 14.90 7.13 1.86
C ARG A 19 14.77 5.64 1.54
N GLY A 20 14.14 4.87 2.44
CA GLY A 20 13.88 3.45 2.26
C GLY A 20 12.99 3.18 1.04
N VAL A 21 11.89 3.93 0.88
CA VAL A 21 10.99 3.79 -0.27
C VAL A 21 11.70 4.16 -1.58
N VAL A 22 12.48 5.26 -1.60
CA VAL A 22 13.30 5.61 -2.77
C VAL A 22 14.30 4.49 -3.09
N ALA A 23 14.95 3.90 -2.08
CA ALA A 23 15.87 2.79 -2.26
C ALA A 23 15.16 1.52 -2.77
N VAL A 24 13.93 1.25 -2.32
CA VAL A 24 13.09 0.16 -2.84
C VAL A 24 12.77 0.39 -4.32
N VAL A 25 12.31 1.60 -4.68
CA VAL A 25 12.02 1.94 -6.09
C VAL A 25 13.25 1.78 -6.96
N ALA A 26 14.41 2.24 -6.49
CA ALA A 26 15.70 2.14 -7.19
C ALA A 26 16.27 0.70 -7.22
N GLY A 27 15.69 -0.24 -6.49
CA GLY A 27 16.20 -1.62 -6.41
C GLY A 27 17.51 -1.75 -5.61
N ASP A 28 17.81 -0.79 -4.71
CA ASP A 28 19.02 -0.80 -3.88
C ASP A 28 18.96 -1.92 -2.84
N LYS A 29 19.99 -2.75 -2.79
CA LYS A 29 20.13 -3.86 -1.82
C LYS A 29 20.21 -3.38 -0.36
N LYS A 30 20.46 -2.11 -0.13
CA LYS A 30 20.51 -1.51 1.21
C LYS A 30 19.14 -1.00 1.69
N ALA A 31 18.08 -1.13 0.89
CA ALA A 31 16.74 -0.61 1.20
C ALA A 31 16.25 -1.03 2.59
N ALA A 32 16.48 -2.29 2.98
CA ALA A 32 16.08 -2.81 4.30
C ALA A 32 16.69 -2.04 5.49
N ASN A 33 17.84 -1.39 5.32
CA ASN A 33 18.53 -0.69 6.41
C ASN A 33 17.84 0.62 6.84
N TYR A 34 16.90 1.11 6.05
CA TYR A 34 16.18 2.35 6.30
C TYR A 34 14.89 2.16 7.09
N PHE A 35 14.42 0.91 7.27
CA PHE A 35 13.18 0.62 7.96
C PHE A 35 13.42 0.04 9.35
N ASP A 36 12.58 0.41 10.32
CA ASP A 36 12.54 -0.22 11.65
C ASP A 36 11.53 -1.37 11.64
N PHE A 37 12.02 -2.61 11.64
CA PHE A 37 11.19 -3.82 11.66
C PHE A 37 10.81 -4.27 13.08
N SER A 38 10.98 -3.42 14.09
CA SER A 38 10.49 -3.67 15.44
C SER A 38 8.95 -3.50 15.53
N GLN A 39 8.37 -3.90 16.65
CA GLN A 39 6.96 -3.65 16.91
C GLN A 39 6.61 -2.15 16.89
N ARG A 40 7.55 -1.30 17.31
CA ARG A 40 7.40 0.16 17.24
C ARG A 40 7.34 0.64 15.79
N GLY A 41 8.27 0.19 14.93
CA GLY A 41 8.28 0.54 13.52
C GLY A 41 7.05 0.01 12.77
N LEU A 42 6.55 -1.18 13.14
CA LEU A 42 5.28 -1.68 12.62
C LEU A 42 4.11 -0.78 13.02
N ALA A 43 4.02 -0.37 14.28
CA ALA A 43 2.98 0.54 14.75
C ALA A 43 3.08 1.91 14.05
N GLY A 44 4.29 2.47 13.92
CA GLY A 44 4.55 3.73 13.22
C GLY A 44 4.13 3.69 11.75
N SER A 45 4.52 2.65 11.02
CA SER A 45 4.14 2.45 9.62
C SER A 45 2.63 2.27 9.44
N PHE A 46 1.97 1.55 10.37
CA PHE A 46 0.52 1.37 10.34
C PHE A 46 -0.22 2.68 10.60
N ILE A 47 0.25 3.51 11.54
CA ILE A 47 -0.31 4.85 11.76
C ILE A 47 -0.15 5.71 10.51
N ALA A 48 1.02 5.70 9.86
CA ALA A 48 1.24 6.43 8.61
C ALA A 48 0.26 5.97 7.52
N PHE A 49 0.08 4.66 7.36
CA PHE A 49 -0.90 4.08 6.43
C PHE A 49 -2.33 4.56 6.75
N LEU A 50 -2.75 4.53 8.01
CA LEU A 50 -4.08 5.03 8.40
C LEU A 50 -4.26 6.52 8.10
N VAL A 51 -3.27 7.34 8.43
CA VAL A 51 -3.31 8.77 8.18
C VAL A 51 -3.48 9.08 6.70
N ILE A 52 -2.69 8.44 5.84
CA ILE A 52 -2.78 8.69 4.40
C ILE A 52 -4.08 8.13 3.79
N THR A 53 -4.57 6.99 4.29
CA THR A 53 -5.84 6.41 3.85
C THR A 53 -7.02 7.33 4.19
N VAL A 54 -7.06 7.87 5.41
CA VAL A 54 -8.08 8.83 5.81
C VAL A 54 -7.95 10.11 4.99
N PHE A 55 -6.75 10.65 4.86
CA PHE A 55 -6.51 11.87 4.07
C PHE A 55 -6.97 11.68 2.62
N SER A 56 -6.59 10.61 1.95
CA SER A 56 -6.97 10.35 0.56
C SER A 56 -8.48 10.16 0.38
N ALA A 57 -9.16 9.55 1.36
CA ALA A 57 -10.62 9.38 1.33
C ALA A 57 -11.38 10.71 1.49
N TYR A 58 -10.82 11.68 2.23
CA TYR A 58 -11.42 13.00 2.40
C TYR A 58 -10.97 14.02 1.36
N LEU A 59 -9.91 13.76 0.61
CA LEU A 59 -9.38 14.70 -0.38
C LEU A 59 -10.42 15.15 -1.42
N PRO A 60 -11.27 14.27 -2.01
CA PRO A 60 -12.31 14.71 -2.95
C PRO A 60 -13.33 15.68 -2.31
N VAL A 61 -13.65 15.47 -1.02
CA VAL A 61 -14.55 16.37 -0.26
C VAL A 61 -13.90 17.74 -0.09
N LEU A 62 -12.61 17.76 0.27
CA LEU A 62 -11.86 19.01 0.47
C LEU A 62 -11.66 19.81 -0.82
N THR A 63 -11.56 19.11 -1.96
CA THR A 63 -11.37 19.73 -3.28
C THR A 63 -12.69 20.02 -4.02
N GLY A 64 -13.85 19.72 -3.40
CA GLY A 64 -15.15 19.90 -4.04
C GLY A 64 -15.44 18.93 -5.19
N GLN A 65 -14.69 17.83 -5.28
CA GLN A 65 -14.82 16.80 -6.32
C GLN A 65 -15.53 15.53 -5.77
N ALA A 66 -16.10 15.62 -4.57
CA ALA A 66 -16.75 14.48 -3.95
C ALA A 66 -18.01 14.07 -4.73
N ASP A 67 -18.11 12.79 -5.07
CA ASP A 67 -19.36 12.20 -5.50
C ASP A 67 -20.28 12.03 -4.27
N ALA A 68 -21.40 12.75 -4.28
CA ALA A 68 -22.37 12.70 -3.18
C ALA A 68 -23.01 11.31 -2.99
N GLN A 69 -22.83 10.40 -3.95
CA GLN A 69 -23.44 9.07 -3.92
C GLN A 69 -22.68 8.05 -3.06
N ILE A 70 -21.37 8.28 -2.79
CA ILE A 70 -20.55 7.34 -2.02
C ILE A 70 -20.07 8.01 -0.73
N PRO A 71 -20.64 7.68 0.42
CA PRO A 71 -20.17 8.22 1.71
C PRO A 71 -18.70 7.89 1.99
N THR A 72 -17.92 8.84 2.49
CA THR A 72 -16.50 8.65 2.83
C THR A 72 -16.29 7.50 3.83
N SER A 73 -17.24 7.32 4.78
CA SER A 73 -17.20 6.19 5.71
C SER A 73 -17.24 4.83 5.01
N ARG A 74 -17.99 4.73 3.92
CA ARG A 74 -18.02 3.51 3.09
C ARG A 74 -16.67 3.26 2.43
N LEU A 75 -16.03 4.30 1.87
CA LEU A 75 -14.70 4.18 1.29
C LEU A 75 -13.66 3.72 2.31
N LEU A 76 -13.70 4.26 3.53
CA LEU A 76 -12.82 3.85 4.61
C LEU A 76 -13.03 2.39 5.05
N LEU A 77 -14.29 1.94 5.15
CA LEU A 77 -14.60 0.54 5.45
C LEU A 77 -14.09 -0.41 4.37
N MET A 78 -14.27 -0.02 3.09
CA MET A 78 -13.76 -0.81 1.95
C MET A 78 -12.23 -0.88 1.97
N ALA A 79 -11.55 0.24 2.23
CA ALA A 79 -10.09 0.28 2.33
C ALA A 79 -9.58 -0.60 3.49
N ALA A 80 -10.20 -0.51 4.67
CA ALA A 80 -9.85 -1.34 5.83
C ALA A 80 -10.06 -2.83 5.55
N PHE A 81 -11.16 -3.19 4.89
CA PHE A 81 -11.43 -4.58 4.50
C PHE A 81 -10.40 -5.09 3.49
N LEU A 82 -10.10 -4.32 2.43
CA LEU A 82 -9.08 -4.71 1.43
C LEU A 82 -7.71 -4.87 2.07
N TYR A 83 -7.32 -3.96 2.95
CA TYR A 83 -6.08 -4.07 3.70
C TYR A 83 -6.02 -5.35 4.54
N ALA A 84 -7.10 -5.67 5.27
CA ALA A 84 -7.18 -6.90 6.06
C ALA A 84 -7.07 -8.16 5.18
N VAL A 85 -7.70 -8.16 4.00
CA VAL A 85 -7.58 -9.24 3.01
C VAL A 85 -6.15 -9.35 2.50
N GLN A 86 -5.51 -8.24 2.14
CA GLN A 86 -4.11 -8.21 1.68
C GLN A 86 -3.16 -8.76 2.74
N VAL A 87 -3.27 -8.32 3.99
CA VAL A 87 -2.48 -8.84 5.11
C VAL A 87 -2.72 -10.34 5.31
N GLY A 88 -3.98 -10.78 5.25
CA GLY A 88 -4.35 -12.18 5.39
C GLY A 88 -3.74 -13.06 4.30
N PHE A 89 -3.82 -12.66 3.03
CA PHE A 89 -3.22 -13.40 1.91
C PHE A 89 -1.69 -13.39 1.98
N SER A 90 -1.08 -12.25 2.34
CA SER A 90 0.37 -12.16 2.55
C SER A 90 0.85 -13.13 3.64
N ALA A 91 0.17 -13.14 4.79
CA ALA A 91 0.47 -14.05 5.89
C ALA A 91 0.29 -15.53 5.48
N LEU A 92 -0.79 -15.83 4.76
CA LEU A 92 -1.09 -17.19 4.29
C LEU A 92 0.01 -17.72 3.38
N VAL A 93 0.41 -16.95 2.38
CA VAL A 93 1.46 -17.37 1.43
C VAL A 93 2.81 -17.47 2.11
N LEU A 94 3.20 -16.45 2.90
CA LEU A 94 4.46 -16.50 3.64
C LEU A 94 4.52 -17.70 4.59
N ARG A 95 3.40 -18.07 5.23
CA ARG A 95 3.30 -19.28 6.02
C ARG A 95 3.50 -20.55 5.19
N GLN A 96 2.86 -20.64 4.01
CA GLN A 96 2.98 -21.82 3.13
C GLN A 96 4.40 -22.04 2.61
N ILE A 97 5.14 -20.96 2.36
CA ILE A 97 6.55 -21.07 1.92
C ILE A 97 7.56 -21.05 3.06
N ASN A 98 7.11 -21.19 4.32
CA ASN A 98 7.93 -21.16 5.53
C ASN A 98 8.78 -19.88 5.70
N ARG A 99 8.20 -18.71 5.34
CA ARG A 99 8.81 -17.38 5.41
C ARG A 99 7.94 -16.39 6.18
N LEU A 100 7.21 -16.87 7.19
CA LEU A 100 6.34 -15.99 8.02
C LEU A 100 7.14 -14.90 8.77
N ASP A 101 8.44 -15.14 8.99
CA ASP A 101 9.41 -14.16 9.50
C ASP A 101 9.46 -12.87 8.66
N GLY A 102 9.15 -12.97 7.36
CA GLY A 102 9.10 -11.85 6.43
C GLY A 102 7.83 -11.00 6.52
N LEU A 103 6.80 -11.40 7.28
CA LEU A 103 5.53 -10.68 7.31
C LEU A 103 5.65 -9.27 7.90
N VAL A 104 6.31 -9.13 9.05
CA VAL A 104 6.50 -7.80 9.68
C VAL A 104 7.37 -6.89 8.81
N PRO A 105 8.55 -7.33 8.30
CA PRO A 105 9.32 -6.56 7.33
C PRO A 105 8.52 -6.13 6.09
N TYR A 106 7.70 -7.04 5.54
CA TYR A 106 6.82 -6.74 4.42
C TYR A 106 5.85 -5.61 4.77
N LEU A 107 5.06 -5.77 5.85
CA LEU A 107 4.04 -4.81 6.27
C LEU A 107 4.62 -3.42 6.56
N VAL A 108 5.78 -3.35 7.22
CA VAL A 108 6.44 -2.07 7.49
C VAL A 108 6.80 -1.35 6.19
N ALA A 109 7.43 -2.06 5.26
CA ALA A 109 7.88 -1.47 4.00
C ALA A 109 6.69 -1.09 3.10
N ASP A 110 5.67 -1.94 3.03
CA ASP A 110 4.46 -1.73 2.24
C ASP A 110 3.63 -0.55 2.76
N ASN A 111 3.42 -0.45 4.07
CA ASN A 111 2.72 0.67 4.68
C ASN A 111 3.40 2.01 4.39
N TRP A 112 4.74 2.08 4.51
CA TRP A 112 5.50 3.28 4.18
C TRP A 112 5.48 3.58 2.68
N ALA A 113 5.59 2.57 1.83
CA ALA A 113 5.49 2.73 0.38
C ALA A 113 4.10 3.27 0.00
N THR A 114 3.04 2.69 0.53
CA THR A 114 1.66 3.16 0.34
C THR A 114 1.50 4.61 0.79
N PHE A 115 2.05 4.99 1.96
CA PHE A 115 2.02 6.37 2.44
C PHE A 115 2.62 7.33 1.42
N PHE A 116 3.86 7.10 0.98
CA PHE A 116 4.55 8.03 0.08
C PHE A 116 3.98 8.03 -1.34
N VAL A 117 3.60 6.86 -1.88
CA VAL A 117 2.99 6.77 -3.21
C VAL A 117 1.63 7.47 -3.23
N THR A 118 0.80 7.24 -2.21
CA THR A 118 -0.52 7.89 -2.11
C THR A 118 -0.38 9.40 -1.90
N ALA A 119 0.56 9.85 -1.06
CA ALA A 119 0.83 11.27 -0.87
C ALA A 119 1.26 11.94 -2.18
N ALA A 120 2.20 11.34 -2.91
CA ALA A 120 2.65 11.85 -4.21
C ALA A 120 1.51 11.87 -5.25
N SER A 121 0.73 10.78 -5.33
CA SER A 121 -0.43 10.69 -6.24
C SER A 121 -1.50 11.73 -5.90
N SER A 122 -1.74 11.99 -4.61
CA SER A 122 -2.68 13.03 -4.17
C SER A 122 -2.25 14.42 -4.59
N ILE A 123 -0.95 14.72 -4.48
CA ILE A 123 -0.39 16.00 -4.94
C ILE A 123 -0.58 16.15 -6.45
N VAL A 124 -0.22 15.11 -7.23
CA VAL A 124 -0.39 15.14 -8.69
C VAL A 124 -1.87 15.31 -9.05
N GLY A 125 -2.78 14.62 -8.35
CA GLY A 125 -4.23 14.72 -8.60
C GLY A 125 -4.83 16.10 -8.36
N ILE A 126 -4.25 16.91 -7.46
CA ILE A 126 -4.67 18.30 -7.22
C ILE A 126 -4.38 19.19 -8.45
N PHE A 127 -3.29 18.94 -9.18
CA PHE A 127 -2.89 19.73 -10.35
C PHE A 127 -3.57 19.29 -11.66
N GLY A 128 -4.35 18.21 -11.64
CA GLY A 128 -5.14 17.73 -12.76
C GLY A 128 -5.21 16.21 -12.86
N PRO A 129 -6.18 15.68 -13.60
CA PRO A 129 -6.30 14.24 -13.78
C PRO A 129 -5.08 13.71 -14.53
N ALA A 130 -4.44 12.70 -13.96
CA ALA A 130 -3.28 12.05 -14.58
C ALA A 130 -3.65 11.27 -15.87
N GLY A 131 -4.94 11.16 -16.18
CA GLY A 131 -5.44 10.39 -17.31
C GLY A 131 -5.08 8.91 -17.24
N ASP A 132 -5.43 8.17 -18.29
CA ASP A 132 -5.16 6.72 -18.37
C ASP A 132 -3.65 6.41 -18.30
N PHE A 133 -2.82 7.26 -18.89
CA PHE A 133 -1.36 7.11 -18.85
C PHE A 133 -0.81 7.18 -17.42
N GLY A 134 -1.31 8.13 -16.62
CA GLY A 134 -0.89 8.27 -15.22
C GLY A 134 -1.28 7.06 -14.37
N LEU A 135 -2.45 6.48 -14.61
CA LEU A 135 -2.89 5.24 -13.93
C LEU A 135 -1.97 4.07 -14.27
N VAL A 136 -1.58 3.91 -15.55
CA VAL A 136 -0.64 2.85 -15.96
C VAL A 136 0.73 3.03 -15.30
N VAL A 137 1.25 4.26 -15.28
CA VAL A 137 2.54 4.56 -14.61
C VAL A 137 2.46 4.26 -13.12
N ALA A 138 1.39 4.66 -12.44
CA ALA A 138 1.19 4.37 -11.02
C ALA A 138 1.11 2.85 -10.75
N ALA A 139 0.39 2.10 -11.57
CA ALA A 139 0.28 0.65 -11.44
C ALA A 139 1.64 -0.04 -11.64
N LEU A 140 2.42 0.39 -12.63
CA LEU A 140 3.78 -0.12 -12.84
C LEU A 140 4.71 0.21 -11.68
N LEU A 141 4.62 1.41 -11.12
CA LEU A 141 5.40 1.83 -9.95
C LEU A 141 5.07 0.95 -8.74
N VAL A 142 3.79 0.73 -8.45
CA VAL A 142 3.36 -0.17 -7.36
C VAL A 142 3.88 -1.58 -7.59
N LEU A 143 3.78 -2.12 -8.81
CA LEU A 143 4.30 -3.45 -9.13
C LEU A 143 5.82 -3.55 -8.90
N VAL A 144 6.59 -2.54 -9.30
CA VAL A 144 8.06 -2.48 -9.07
C VAL A 144 8.35 -2.45 -7.57
N ILE A 145 7.61 -1.66 -6.80
CA ILE A 145 7.74 -1.57 -5.34
C ILE A 145 7.48 -2.94 -4.72
N GLU A 146 6.36 -3.59 -5.04
CA GLU A 146 6.00 -4.91 -4.51
C GLU A 146 7.06 -5.97 -4.80
N ILE A 147 7.52 -6.05 -6.06
CA ILE A 147 8.60 -6.96 -6.46
C ILE A 147 9.86 -6.70 -5.63
N ASN A 148 10.25 -5.43 -5.47
CA ASN A 148 11.46 -5.06 -4.77
C ASN A 148 11.34 -5.25 -3.25
N ILE A 149 10.20 -5.01 -2.63
CA ILE A 149 9.94 -5.36 -1.22
C ILE A 149 10.10 -6.87 -1.03
N ALA A 150 9.42 -7.67 -1.84
CA ALA A 150 9.51 -9.13 -1.77
C ALA A 150 10.94 -9.64 -1.97
N ARG A 151 11.71 -9.04 -2.90
CA ARG A 151 13.08 -9.43 -3.24
C ARG A 151 14.13 -8.93 -2.25
N LEU A 152 14.07 -7.65 -1.86
CA LEU A 152 15.15 -6.97 -1.13
C LEU A 152 14.94 -6.98 0.38
N ILE A 153 13.69 -6.96 0.82
CA ILE A 153 13.32 -6.87 2.24
C ILE A 153 12.93 -8.25 2.77
N VAL A 154 11.94 -8.91 2.13
CA VAL A 154 11.52 -10.26 2.53
C VAL A 154 12.51 -11.33 2.05
N THR A 155 13.36 -11.02 1.08
CA THR A 155 14.41 -11.90 0.51
C THR A 155 13.85 -13.19 -0.09
N LEU A 156 12.74 -13.09 -0.81
CA LEU A 156 12.11 -14.22 -1.50
C LEU A 156 12.87 -14.60 -2.78
N SER A 157 12.85 -15.88 -3.12
CA SER A 157 13.32 -16.37 -4.42
C SER A 157 12.39 -15.91 -5.55
N ARG A 158 12.85 -15.94 -6.80
CA ARG A 158 12.06 -15.50 -7.97
C ARG A 158 10.69 -16.18 -8.06
N TRP A 159 10.65 -17.49 -7.79
CA TRP A 159 9.41 -18.26 -7.80
C TRP A 159 8.48 -17.89 -6.64
N GLN A 160 9.05 -17.69 -5.44
CA GLN A 160 8.29 -17.25 -4.27
C GLN A 160 7.72 -15.84 -4.47
N ILE A 161 8.45 -14.93 -5.13
CA ILE A 161 7.95 -13.59 -5.50
C ILE A 161 6.73 -13.75 -6.41
N ALA A 162 6.82 -14.56 -7.47
CA ALA A 162 5.70 -14.78 -8.37
C ALA A 162 4.46 -15.32 -7.63
N MET A 163 4.64 -16.34 -6.77
CA MET A 163 3.55 -16.89 -5.94
C MET A 163 2.95 -15.83 -5.01
N PHE A 164 3.79 -15.01 -4.38
CA PHE A 164 3.38 -13.96 -3.47
C PHE A 164 2.53 -12.90 -4.18
N LEU A 165 2.99 -12.41 -5.33
CA LEU A 165 2.27 -11.41 -6.13
C LEU A 165 0.95 -11.96 -6.68
N VAL A 166 0.94 -13.19 -7.20
CA VAL A 166 -0.30 -13.82 -7.68
C VAL A 166 -1.32 -13.94 -6.55
N ALA A 167 -0.88 -14.35 -5.36
CA ALA A 167 -1.78 -14.45 -4.21
C ALA A 167 -2.34 -13.09 -3.77
N GLN A 168 -1.54 -12.04 -3.83
CA GLN A 168 -1.99 -10.67 -3.57
C GLN A 168 -3.07 -10.24 -4.57
N VAL A 169 -2.83 -10.45 -5.86
CA VAL A 169 -3.83 -10.15 -6.91
C VAL A 169 -5.12 -10.94 -6.68
N VAL A 170 -5.02 -12.25 -6.41
CA VAL A 170 -6.18 -13.10 -6.11
C VAL A 170 -6.91 -12.59 -4.87
N GLY A 171 -6.17 -12.22 -3.81
CA GLY A 171 -6.74 -11.65 -2.58
C GLY A 171 -7.54 -10.37 -2.86
N VAL A 172 -6.95 -9.44 -3.61
CA VAL A 172 -7.61 -8.19 -4.00
C VAL A 172 -8.87 -8.48 -4.83
N LEU A 173 -8.81 -9.37 -5.81
CA LEU A 173 -9.98 -9.74 -6.63
C LEU A 173 -11.10 -10.33 -5.78
N ILE A 174 -10.78 -11.25 -4.88
CA ILE A 174 -11.76 -11.82 -3.94
C ILE A 174 -12.33 -10.71 -3.05
N GLY A 175 -11.48 -9.83 -2.51
CA GLY A 175 -11.89 -8.70 -1.71
C GLY A 175 -12.87 -7.79 -2.44
N LEU A 176 -12.57 -7.44 -3.69
CA LEU A 176 -13.44 -6.62 -4.53
C LEU A 176 -14.77 -7.31 -4.85
N MET A 177 -14.76 -8.63 -5.11
CA MET A 177 -15.99 -9.40 -5.31
C MET A 177 -16.88 -9.39 -4.06
N VAL A 178 -16.30 -9.58 -2.88
CA VAL A 178 -17.03 -9.50 -1.60
C VAL A 178 -17.58 -8.10 -1.37
N ILE A 179 -16.79 -7.07 -1.59
CA ILE A 179 -17.24 -5.67 -1.50
C ILE A 179 -18.40 -5.41 -2.45
N GLY A 180 -18.28 -5.81 -3.71
CA GLY A 180 -19.33 -5.64 -4.72
C GLY A 180 -20.64 -6.36 -4.36
N SER A 181 -20.56 -7.49 -3.66
CA SER A 181 -21.75 -8.23 -3.21
C SER A 181 -22.43 -7.57 -2.00
N ILE A 182 -21.65 -6.98 -1.08
CA ILE A 182 -22.16 -6.34 0.15
C ILE A 182 -22.64 -4.91 -0.15
N PHE A 183 -21.94 -4.23 -1.04
CA PHE A 183 -22.16 -2.83 -1.39
C PHE A 183 -22.39 -2.69 -2.91
N PRO A 184 -23.53 -3.16 -3.44
CA PRO A 184 -23.80 -3.02 -4.87
C PRO A 184 -23.78 -1.55 -5.29
N LEU A 185 -23.25 -1.30 -6.49
CA LEU A 185 -23.29 0.04 -7.09
C LEU A 185 -24.74 0.42 -7.40
N PRO A 186 -25.13 1.68 -7.22
CA PRO A 186 -26.42 2.18 -7.64
C PRO A 186 -26.64 1.90 -9.14
N PRO A 187 -27.85 1.49 -9.57
CA PRO A 187 -28.12 1.19 -10.98
C PRO A 187 -27.82 2.34 -11.95
N GLU A 188 -27.89 3.57 -11.46
CA GLU A 188 -27.61 4.79 -12.21
C GLU A 188 -26.15 4.90 -12.69
N LEU A 189 -25.19 4.30 -11.96
CA LEU A 189 -23.78 4.23 -12.33
C LEU A 189 -23.48 3.09 -13.33
N LEU A 190 -24.43 2.19 -13.58
CA LEU A 190 -24.29 1.07 -14.52
C LEU A 190 -24.87 1.39 -15.90
N THR A 191 -25.58 2.51 -16.05
CA THR A 191 -26.14 2.96 -17.34
C THR A 191 -25.20 3.95 -17.98
N PRO A 192 -24.79 3.74 -19.27
CA PRO A 192 -23.99 4.75 -19.97
C PRO A 192 -24.79 6.06 -20.08
N PRO A 193 -24.15 7.22 -20.01
CA PRO A 193 -24.82 8.50 -20.22
C PRO A 193 -25.46 8.50 -21.59
N SER A 194 -26.76 8.83 -21.61
CA SER A 194 -27.59 8.97 -22.84
C SER A 194 -27.16 10.13 -23.70
#